data_511eaa041fbe99c5ee82bee2455454e3
#
_entry.id   511eaa041fbe99c5ee82bee2455454e3
#
_cell.length_a   1.000
_cell.length_b   1.000
_cell.length_c   1.000
_cell.angle_alpha   90.00
_cell.angle_beta   90.00
_cell.angle_gamma   90.00
#
_symmetry.space_group_name_H-M   'P 1'
#
loop_
_entity.id
_entity.type
_entity.pdbx_description
1 polymer ?
#
loop_
_entity_poly.entity_id
_entity_poly.type
_entity_poly.pdbx_seq_one_letter_code
_entity_poly.pdbx_strand_id
1 'polypeptide(L)'
;MYTLSWSNGFRRGFKKASRKDILLQEKIFSALEKLSRDPFDPSLKAHKLHGKLIGLWACYVEYDCRIVFTFEKDPDTEKELIVLVDIGSHDEVY
;
A
#
# COMPACT_ATOMS: atom_id res chain seq x y z
N MET A 1 -10.25 11.09 6.13
CA MET A 1 -9.07 10.23 6.38
C MET A 1 -9.49 8.76 6.28
N TYR A 2 -8.67 7.94 5.64
CA TYR A 2 -8.96 6.52 5.47
C TYR A 2 -8.32 5.70 6.59
N THR A 3 -9.03 4.68 7.07
CA THR A 3 -8.45 3.70 7.96
C THR A 3 -7.67 2.68 7.12
N LEU A 4 -6.44 2.39 7.51
CA LEU A 4 -5.61 1.39 6.83
C LEU A 4 -5.75 0.05 7.51
N SER A 5 -6.01 -1.00 6.74
CA SER A 5 -6.10 -2.37 7.24
C SER A 5 -4.96 -3.19 6.65
N TRP A 6 -4.14 -3.79 7.49
CA TRP A 6 -2.97 -4.56 7.07
C TRP A 6 -3.36 -6.02 6.89
N SER A 7 -3.26 -6.51 5.66
CA SER A 7 -3.44 -7.94 5.40
C SER A 7 -2.22 -8.74 5.88
N ASN A 8 -2.38 -10.05 5.99
CA ASN A 8 -1.25 -10.91 6.34
C ASN A 8 -0.16 -10.87 5.26
N GLY A 9 -0.56 -10.77 3.99
CA GLY A 9 0.40 -10.63 2.89
C GLY A 9 1.22 -9.37 3.01
N PHE A 10 0.55 -8.25 3.35
CA PHE A 10 1.24 -6.99 3.53
C PHE A 10 2.20 -7.05 4.71
N ARG A 11 1.79 -7.65 5.83
CA ARG A 11 2.65 -7.78 7.01
C ARG A 11 3.93 -8.56 6.68
N ARG A 12 3.80 -9.67 5.95
CA ARG A 12 4.96 -10.47 5.54
C ARG A 12 5.86 -9.68 4.61
N GLY A 13 5.28 -9.01 3.62
CA GLY A 13 6.04 -8.20 2.68
C GLY A 13 6.76 -7.03 3.36
N PHE A 14 6.10 -6.40 4.32
CA PHE A 14 6.69 -5.31 5.07
C PHE A 14 7.91 -5.78 5.87
N LYS A 15 7.78 -6.91 6.56
CA LYS A 15 8.90 -7.47 7.32
C LYS A 15 10.07 -7.81 6.41
N LYS A 16 9.79 -8.42 5.26
CA LYS A 16 10.82 -8.79 4.30
C LYS A 16 11.51 -7.56 3.72
N ALA A 17 10.73 -6.56 3.31
CA ALA A 17 11.27 -5.37 2.64
C ALA A 17 12.06 -4.47 3.60
N SER A 18 11.59 -4.33 4.84
CA SER A 18 12.17 -3.38 5.80
C SER A 18 13.18 -4.00 6.75
N ARG A 19 13.43 -5.32 6.65
CA ARG A 19 14.39 -5.98 7.56
C ARG A 19 15.77 -5.34 7.44
N LYS A 20 16.28 -4.84 8.56
CA LYS A 20 17.58 -4.18 8.65
C LYS A 20 17.73 -2.96 7.75
N ASP A 21 16.61 -2.37 7.31
CA ASP A 21 16.62 -1.20 6.46
C ASP A 21 15.71 -0.13 7.06
N ILE A 22 16.27 0.64 7.99
CA ILE A 22 15.53 1.67 8.72
C ILE A 22 15.08 2.79 7.80
N LEU A 23 15.89 3.17 6.83
CA LEU A 23 15.52 4.24 5.90
C LEU A 23 14.32 3.84 5.05
N LEU A 24 14.28 2.60 4.56
CA LEU A 24 13.14 2.12 3.82
C LEU A 24 11.90 2.05 4.70
N GLN A 25 12.05 1.59 5.94
CA GLN A 25 10.95 1.54 6.89
C GLN A 25 10.33 2.91 7.09
N GLU A 26 11.15 3.96 7.24
CA GLU A 26 10.67 5.33 7.39
C GLU A 26 9.92 5.79 6.13
N LYS A 27 10.43 5.46 4.96
CA LYS A 27 9.77 5.80 3.69
C LYS A 27 8.43 5.10 3.55
N ILE A 28 8.34 3.85 3.98
CA ILE A 28 7.09 3.10 3.98
C ILE A 28 6.06 3.78 4.89
N PHE A 29 6.45 4.10 6.12
CA PHE A 29 5.54 4.77 7.04
C PHE A 29 5.10 6.14 6.54
N SER A 30 6.00 6.89 5.90
CA SER A 30 5.65 8.16 5.28
C SER A 30 4.60 7.97 4.18
N ALA A 31 4.78 6.95 3.34
CA ALA A 31 3.82 6.64 2.28
C ALA A 31 2.47 6.23 2.86
N LEU A 32 2.48 5.42 3.92
CA LEU A 32 1.23 4.99 4.57
C LEU A 32 0.48 6.17 5.17
N GLU A 33 1.20 7.12 5.78
CA GLU A 33 0.57 8.32 6.32
C GLU A 33 -0.09 9.14 5.21
N LYS A 34 0.61 9.35 4.10
CA LYS A 34 0.05 10.06 2.95
C LYS A 34 -1.17 9.33 2.40
N LEU A 35 -1.08 8.00 2.30
CA LEU A 35 -2.17 7.18 1.78
C LEU A 35 -3.43 7.32 2.63
N SER A 36 -3.27 7.37 3.96
CA SER A 36 -4.42 7.53 4.85
C SER A 36 -5.05 8.91 4.74
N ARG A 37 -4.27 9.94 4.45
CA ARG A 37 -4.78 11.31 4.30
C ARG A 37 -5.38 11.55 2.93
N ASP A 38 -4.66 11.17 1.89
CA ASP A 38 -5.07 11.40 0.50
C ASP A 38 -4.39 10.36 -0.40
N PRO A 39 -5.09 9.28 -0.75
CA PRO A 39 -4.51 8.24 -1.61
C PRO A 39 -4.13 8.74 -3.00
N PHE A 40 -4.59 9.92 -3.38
CA PHE A 40 -4.27 10.51 -4.69
C PHE A 40 -3.25 11.64 -4.58
N ASP A 41 -2.53 11.72 -3.45
CA ASP A 41 -1.38 12.62 -3.33
C ASP A 41 -0.42 12.36 -4.49
N PRO A 42 0.00 13.40 -5.24
CA PRO A 42 0.85 13.20 -6.42
C PRO A 42 2.14 12.42 -6.15
N SER A 43 2.71 12.54 -4.96
CA SER A 43 3.95 11.83 -4.63
C SER A 43 3.77 10.32 -4.55
N LEU A 44 2.54 9.83 -4.34
CA LEU A 44 2.25 8.40 -4.28
C LEU A 44 2.12 7.77 -5.66
N LYS A 45 1.85 8.56 -6.69
CA LYS A 45 1.66 8.06 -8.07
C LYS A 45 0.71 6.87 -8.13
N ALA A 46 -0.38 6.95 -7.36
CA ALA A 46 -1.38 5.87 -7.30
C ALA A 46 -2.01 5.62 -8.65
N HIS A 47 -2.14 4.35 -9.01
CA HIS A 47 -2.73 3.96 -10.29
C HIS A 47 -3.38 2.59 -10.19
N LYS A 48 -4.39 2.37 -11.05
CA LYS A 48 -5.09 1.10 -11.11
C LYS A 48 -4.23 0.05 -11.79
N LEU A 49 -4.33 -1.18 -11.31
CA LEU A 49 -3.66 -2.32 -11.92
C LEU A 49 -4.61 -3.02 -12.89
N HIS A 50 -4.03 -3.78 -13.82
CA HIS A 50 -4.79 -4.44 -14.88
C HIS A 50 -4.53 -5.94 -14.89
N GLY A 51 -5.25 -6.66 -15.75
CA GLY A 51 -5.09 -8.09 -15.92
C GLY A 51 -5.53 -8.86 -14.68
N LYS A 52 -4.68 -9.73 -14.19
CA LYS A 52 -4.99 -10.56 -13.02
C LYS A 52 -5.13 -9.75 -11.74
N LEU A 53 -4.65 -8.52 -11.73
CA LEU A 53 -4.69 -7.64 -10.57
C LEU A 53 -5.77 -6.58 -10.66
N ILE A 54 -6.73 -6.76 -11.57
CA ILE A 54 -7.83 -5.81 -11.74
C ILE A 54 -8.57 -5.63 -10.42
N GLY A 55 -8.93 -4.37 -10.12
CA GLY A 55 -9.55 -4.04 -8.83
C GLY A 55 -8.57 -3.61 -7.76
N LEU A 56 -7.28 -3.83 -8.00
CA LEU A 56 -6.22 -3.38 -7.09
C LEU A 56 -5.57 -2.12 -7.61
N TRP A 57 -4.92 -1.41 -6.69
CA TRP A 57 -4.17 -0.20 -6.97
C TRP A 57 -2.75 -0.38 -6.49
N ALA A 58 -1.84 0.41 -7.01
CA ALA A 58 -0.47 0.45 -6.51
C ALA A 58 -0.05 1.88 -6.28
N CYS A 59 0.82 2.10 -5.30
CA CYS A 59 1.43 3.39 -5.10
C CYS A 59 2.93 3.26 -4.88
N TYR A 60 3.60 4.38 -5.09
CA TYR A 60 5.05 4.49 -5.04
C TYR A 60 5.54 4.75 -3.62
N VAL A 61 6.54 4.01 -3.18
CA VAL A 61 7.29 4.30 -1.94
C VAL A 61 8.66 4.83 -2.31
N GLU A 62 9.38 4.08 -3.12
CA GLU A 62 10.66 4.46 -3.71
C GLU A 62 10.87 3.63 -4.98
N TYR A 63 12.00 3.83 -5.66
CA TYR A 63 12.27 3.20 -6.95
C TYR A 63 11.98 1.70 -6.96
N ASP A 64 12.41 0.98 -5.93
CA ASP A 64 12.25 -0.47 -5.86
C ASP A 64 11.29 -0.91 -4.77
N CYS A 65 10.28 -0.10 -4.47
CA CYS A 65 9.28 -0.47 -3.47
C CYS A 65 7.92 0.10 -3.85
N ARG A 66 6.92 -0.78 -3.91
CA ARG A 66 5.53 -0.43 -4.22
C ARG A 66 4.61 -1.04 -3.20
N ILE A 67 3.51 -0.34 -2.90
CA ILE A 67 2.43 -0.85 -2.06
C ILE A 67 1.24 -1.14 -2.95
N VAL A 68 0.68 -2.34 -2.82
CA VAL A 68 -0.56 -2.73 -3.50
C VAL A 68 -1.69 -2.65 -2.49
N PHE A 69 -2.78 -1.99 -2.87
CA PHE A 69 -3.91 -1.79 -1.97
C PHE A 69 -5.23 -1.78 -2.74
N THR A 70 -6.33 -1.83 -2.01
CA THR A 70 -7.65 -1.69 -2.59
C THR A 70 -8.53 -0.87 -1.67
N PHE A 71 -9.58 -0.27 -2.23
CA PHE A 71 -10.58 0.48 -1.48
C PHE A 71 -11.71 -0.45 -1.10
N GLU A 72 -12.11 -0.42 0.15
CA GLU A 72 -13.20 -1.24 0.69
C GLU A 72 -14.06 -0.38 1.60
N LYS A 73 -15.23 -0.89 1.97
CA LYS A 73 -16.05 -0.29 3.00
C LYS A 73 -16.14 -1.23 4.19
N ASP A 74 -16.02 -0.69 5.40
CA ASP A 74 -16.22 -1.45 6.60
C ASP A 74 -17.70 -1.88 6.65
N PRO A 75 -18.00 -3.18 6.73
CA PRO A 75 -19.39 -3.64 6.70
C PRO A 75 -20.23 -3.18 7.90
N ASP A 76 -19.59 -2.86 9.01
CA ASP A 76 -20.33 -2.45 10.23
C ASP A 76 -20.54 -0.95 10.29
N THR A 77 -19.57 -0.15 9.86
CA THR A 77 -19.63 1.31 9.99
C THR A 77 -19.84 2.04 8.69
N GLU A 78 -19.72 1.34 7.56
CA GLU A 78 -19.76 1.88 6.20
C GLU A 78 -18.66 2.92 5.92
N LYS A 79 -17.69 3.03 6.82
CA LYS A 79 -16.54 3.91 6.61
C LYS A 79 -15.60 3.33 5.56
N GLU A 80 -14.94 4.21 4.84
CA GLU A 80 -14.00 3.80 3.81
C GLU A 80 -12.70 3.28 4.41
N LEU A 81 -12.27 2.13 3.92
CA LEU A 81 -11.02 1.48 4.30
C LEU A 81 -10.09 1.40 3.10
N ILE A 82 -8.81 1.44 3.38
CA ILE A 82 -7.80 1.03 2.42
C ILE A 82 -7.19 -0.26 2.96
N VAL A 83 -7.39 -1.35 2.23
CA VAL A 83 -6.81 -2.64 2.60
C VAL A 83 -5.46 -2.75 1.92
N LEU A 84 -4.41 -2.86 2.72
CA LEU A 84 -3.05 -3.03 2.22
C LEU A 84 -2.86 -4.50 1.89
N VAL A 85 -2.65 -4.79 0.61
CA VAL A 85 -2.65 -6.17 0.11
C VAL A 85 -1.24 -6.75 0.08
N ASP A 86 -0.29 -5.98 -0.41
CA ASP A 86 1.08 -6.47 -0.57
C ASP A 86 2.05 -5.29 -0.64
N ILE A 87 3.33 -5.57 -0.44
CA ILE A 87 4.40 -4.59 -0.57
C ILE A 87 5.66 -5.33 -1.00
N GLY A 88 6.42 -4.73 -1.88
CA GLY A 88 7.67 -5.30 -2.37
C GLY A 88 8.17 -4.55 -3.58
N SER A 89 9.13 -5.15 -4.28
CA SER A 89 9.64 -4.59 -5.53
C SER A 89 8.57 -4.73 -6.62
N HIS A 90 8.77 -4.00 -7.72
CA HIS A 90 7.87 -4.08 -8.87
C HIS A 90 7.67 -5.53 -9.32
N ASP A 91 8.75 -6.30 -9.39
CA ASP A 91 8.68 -7.68 -9.83
C ASP A 91 8.00 -8.61 -8.83
N GLU A 92 8.09 -8.29 -7.53
CA GLU A 92 7.50 -9.12 -6.48
C GLU A 92 5.99 -8.94 -6.36
N VAL A 93 5.48 -7.74 -6.65
CA VAL A 93 4.05 -7.45 -6.43
C VAL A 93 3.23 -7.42 -7.72
N TYR A 94 3.87 -7.32 -8.86
CA TYR A 94 3.21 -7.33 -10.16
C TYR A 94 3.54 -8.63 -10.90
#